data_2a92b16080d8c5c63ea90e3cefb68edb
#
_entry.id   2a92b16080d8c5c63ea90e3cefb68edb
#
_cell.length_a   1.000
_cell.length_b   1.000
_cell.length_c   1.000
_cell.angle_alpha   90.00
_cell.angle_beta   90.00
_cell.angle_gamma   90.00
#
_symmetry.space_group_name_H-M   'P 1'
#
loop_
_entity.id
_entity.type
_entity.pdbx_description
1 polymer ?
#
loop_
_entity_poly.entity_id
_entity_poly.type
_entity_poly.pdbx_seq_one_letter_code
_entity_poly.pdbx_strand_id
1 'polypeptide(L)'
;MALFLSHKEPLYRWGVWKMDESVDTLLDLLPEREYYEREVQRFVASHRRLEWLSVRALLFRLLGEHKEVCYQPSGKPYLADYSYFISISHTKGYVSVILSDKVPVGIDIEQYGQRVHRVAHKYMREDESVRLYKEDAT
;
A
#
# COMPACT_ATOMS: atom_id res chain seq x y z
N MET A 1 -1.33 0.90 -16.57
CA MET A 1 -1.54 1.30 -15.16
C MET A 1 -1.97 0.12 -14.34
N ALA A 2 -1.25 -0.11 -13.27
CA ALA A 2 -1.50 -1.26 -12.42
C ALA A 2 -2.42 -0.95 -11.24
N LEU A 3 -2.86 0.30 -11.07
CA LEU A 3 -3.76 0.63 -9.97
C LEU A 3 -5.07 -0.12 -10.15
N PHE A 4 -5.30 -1.09 -9.27
CA PHE A 4 -6.45 -1.96 -9.35
C PHE A 4 -7.71 -1.27 -8.84
N LEU A 5 -7.61 -0.55 -7.74
CA LEU A 5 -8.74 0.10 -7.11
C LEU A 5 -8.26 1.14 -6.12
N SER A 6 -8.97 2.26 -6.03
CA SER A 6 -8.72 3.23 -4.97
C SER A 6 -10.04 3.81 -4.51
N HIS A 7 -10.08 4.25 -3.27
CA HIS A 7 -11.31 4.76 -2.66
C HIS A 7 -10.97 5.82 -1.63
N LYS A 8 -11.73 6.92 -1.64
CA LYS A 8 -11.54 8.01 -0.71
C LYS A 8 -12.81 8.22 0.10
N GLU A 9 -12.70 8.11 1.42
CA GLU A 9 -13.78 8.31 2.36
C GLU A 9 -13.47 9.54 3.21
N PRO A 10 -14.45 10.09 3.94
CA PRO A 10 -14.18 11.25 4.79
C PRO A 10 -13.08 11.04 5.82
N LEU A 11 -12.96 9.82 6.38
CA LEU A 11 -12.00 9.53 7.44
C LEU A 11 -10.74 8.83 6.95
N TYR A 12 -10.77 8.24 5.78
CA TYR A 12 -9.61 7.47 5.29
C TYR A 12 -9.64 7.37 3.78
N ARG A 13 -8.51 6.97 3.20
CA ARG A 13 -8.41 6.61 1.79
C ARG A 13 -7.59 5.34 1.69
N TRP A 14 -7.88 4.52 0.69
CA TRP A 14 -7.18 3.27 0.51
C TRP A 14 -7.08 2.93 -0.98
N GLY A 15 -6.16 2.03 -1.28
CA GLY A 15 -6.01 1.53 -2.64
C GLY A 15 -5.42 0.15 -2.67
N VAL A 16 -5.58 -0.50 -3.80
CA VAL A 16 -4.98 -1.79 -4.10
C VAL A 16 -4.28 -1.68 -5.44
N TRP A 17 -3.07 -2.19 -5.48
CA TRP A 17 -2.22 -2.12 -6.67
C TRP A 17 -1.90 -3.53 -7.12
N LYS A 18 -2.19 -3.83 -8.38
CA LYS A 18 -1.82 -5.10 -9.00
C LYS A 18 -0.40 -4.96 -9.51
N MET A 19 0.48 -5.89 -9.14
CA MET A 19 1.90 -5.79 -9.47
C MET A 19 2.17 -6.33 -10.87
N ASP A 20 1.86 -5.53 -11.88
CA ASP A 20 2.05 -5.89 -13.28
C ASP A 20 3.27 -5.26 -13.93
N GLU A 21 3.84 -4.22 -13.33
CA GLU A 21 4.95 -3.50 -13.94
C GLU A 21 6.29 -4.11 -13.60
N SER A 22 7.30 -3.73 -14.39
CA SER A 22 8.70 -4.01 -14.07
C SER A 22 9.20 -2.98 -13.06
N VAL A 23 10.37 -3.27 -12.49
CA VAL A 23 11.03 -2.34 -11.57
C VAL A 23 11.24 -0.98 -12.26
N ASP A 24 11.72 -0.98 -13.49
CA ASP A 24 11.97 0.28 -14.21
C ASP A 24 10.70 1.09 -14.41
N THR A 25 9.60 0.43 -14.77
CA THR A 25 8.34 1.13 -14.97
C THR A 25 7.85 1.76 -13.67
N LEU A 26 7.97 1.03 -12.55
CA LEU A 26 7.57 1.57 -11.24
C LEU A 26 8.42 2.76 -10.84
N LEU A 27 9.73 2.70 -11.10
CA LEU A 27 10.62 3.82 -10.82
C LEU A 27 10.23 5.06 -11.61
N ASP A 28 9.80 4.87 -12.86
CA ASP A 28 9.36 5.99 -13.69
C ASP A 28 8.08 6.65 -13.17
N LEU A 29 7.29 5.94 -12.40
CA LEU A 29 6.05 6.48 -11.83
C LEU A 29 6.30 7.29 -10.56
N LEU A 30 7.50 7.25 -10.01
CA LEU A 30 7.81 7.87 -8.73
C LEU A 30 8.55 9.20 -8.93
N PRO A 31 8.31 10.18 -8.03
CA PRO A 31 8.88 11.52 -8.21
C PRO A 31 10.38 11.61 -7.90
N GLU A 32 10.89 10.76 -7.03
CA GLU A 32 12.29 10.79 -6.62
C GLU A 32 13.00 9.54 -7.12
N ARG A 33 13.09 9.40 -8.44
CA ARG A 33 13.59 8.17 -9.05
C ARG A 33 14.95 7.74 -8.49
N GLU A 34 15.88 8.65 -8.36
CA GLU A 34 17.23 8.32 -7.89
C GLU A 34 17.21 7.80 -6.46
N TYR A 35 16.40 8.41 -5.61
CA TYR A 35 16.24 7.97 -4.23
C TYR A 35 15.71 6.53 -4.17
N TYR A 36 14.63 6.26 -4.91
CA TYR A 36 14.00 4.93 -4.89
C TYR A 36 14.89 3.89 -5.55
N GLU A 37 15.59 4.27 -6.60
CA GLU A 37 16.51 3.37 -7.28
C GLU A 37 17.62 2.92 -6.34
N ARG A 38 18.15 3.83 -5.53
CA ARG A 38 19.17 3.51 -4.55
C ARG A 38 18.62 2.65 -3.42
N GLU A 39 17.44 3.01 -2.92
CA GLU A 39 16.83 2.29 -1.80
C GLU A 39 16.46 0.85 -2.16
N VAL A 40 15.97 0.63 -3.37
CA VAL A 40 15.53 -0.70 -3.78
C VAL A 40 16.69 -1.68 -3.95
N GLN A 41 17.91 -1.18 -4.07
CA GLN A 41 19.09 -2.05 -4.17
C GLN A 41 19.32 -2.89 -2.90
N ARG A 42 18.71 -2.51 -1.78
CA ARG A 42 18.83 -3.27 -0.53
C ARG A 42 18.23 -4.68 -0.65
N PHE A 43 17.33 -4.89 -1.60
CA PHE A 43 16.67 -6.17 -1.76
C PHE A 43 17.31 -6.97 -2.88
N VAL A 44 17.65 -8.21 -2.60
CA VAL A 44 18.26 -9.11 -3.59
C VAL A 44 17.19 -9.70 -4.51
N ALA A 45 16.09 -10.16 -3.94
CA ALA A 45 15.03 -10.83 -4.72
C ALA A 45 14.21 -9.82 -5.51
N SER A 46 13.98 -10.09 -6.79
CA SER A 46 13.25 -9.15 -7.64
C SER A 46 11.80 -8.98 -7.20
N HIS A 47 11.14 -10.01 -6.69
CA HIS A 47 9.75 -9.86 -6.25
C HIS A 47 9.66 -8.93 -5.02
N ARG A 48 10.69 -8.90 -4.18
CA ARG A 48 10.72 -7.98 -3.04
C ARG A 48 10.89 -6.54 -3.52
N ARG A 49 11.67 -6.34 -4.56
CA ARG A 49 11.84 -5.02 -5.16
C ARG A 49 10.53 -4.52 -5.75
N LEU A 50 9.81 -5.40 -6.46
CA LEU A 50 8.51 -5.05 -7.03
C LEU A 50 7.51 -4.70 -5.95
N GLU A 51 7.47 -5.49 -4.89
CA GLU A 51 6.54 -5.29 -3.79
C GLU A 51 6.80 -3.94 -3.11
N TRP A 52 8.06 -3.69 -2.78
CA TRP A 52 8.48 -2.45 -2.13
C TRP A 52 8.14 -1.22 -2.97
N LEU A 53 8.47 -1.28 -4.26
CA LEU A 53 8.19 -0.17 -5.18
C LEU A 53 6.69 0.01 -5.43
N SER A 54 5.95 -1.09 -5.50
CA SER A 54 4.50 -1.01 -5.72
C SER A 54 3.79 -0.32 -4.56
N VAL A 55 4.22 -0.58 -3.32
CA VAL A 55 3.68 0.12 -2.16
C VAL A 55 3.94 1.62 -2.28
N ARG A 56 5.14 2.00 -2.68
CA ARG A 56 5.50 3.43 -2.82
C ARG A 56 4.75 4.10 -3.96
N ALA A 57 4.59 3.40 -5.08
CA ALA A 57 3.81 3.93 -6.21
C ALA A 57 2.35 4.14 -5.82
N LEU A 58 1.77 3.17 -5.11
CA LEU A 58 0.40 3.29 -4.63
C LEU A 58 0.26 4.45 -3.64
N LEU A 59 1.19 4.56 -2.71
CA LEU A 59 1.18 5.65 -1.74
C LEU A 59 1.24 7.01 -2.44
N PHE A 60 2.12 7.13 -3.42
CA PHE A 60 2.23 8.37 -4.20
C PHE A 60 0.93 8.67 -4.94
N ARG A 61 0.29 7.67 -5.52
CA ARG A 61 -1.00 7.86 -6.20
C ARG A 61 -2.08 8.32 -5.24
N LEU A 62 -2.07 7.82 -4.02
CA LEU A 62 -3.08 8.19 -3.02
C LEU A 62 -2.85 9.58 -2.46
N LEU A 63 -1.61 10.01 -2.30
CA LEU A 63 -1.29 11.29 -1.66
C LEU A 63 -0.89 12.40 -2.60
N GLY A 64 -0.39 12.04 -3.78
CA GLY A 64 0.08 13.04 -4.74
C GLY A 64 1.43 13.64 -4.42
N GLU A 65 2.12 13.11 -3.42
CA GLU A 65 3.45 13.61 -3.02
C GLU A 65 4.28 12.49 -2.43
N HIS A 66 5.59 12.71 -2.43
CA HIS A 66 6.53 11.76 -1.85
C HIS A 66 6.43 11.79 -0.32
N LYS A 67 6.34 10.61 0.29
CA LYS A 67 6.38 10.43 1.74
C LYS A 67 7.28 9.27 2.06
N GLU A 68 8.18 9.47 3.00
CA GLU A 68 9.07 8.40 3.42
C GLU A 68 8.36 7.48 4.40
N VAL A 69 8.41 6.17 4.13
CA VAL A 69 7.82 5.14 4.99
C VAL A 69 8.93 4.52 5.83
N CYS A 70 8.72 4.52 7.13
CA CYS A 70 9.62 3.90 8.09
C CYS A 70 8.91 2.72 8.75
N TYR A 71 9.67 1.89 9.48
CA TYR A 71 9.11 0.71 10.13
C TYR A 71 9.58 0.64 11.57
N GLN A 72 8.63 0.34 12.48
CA GLN A 72 8.97 0.08 13.87
C GLN A 72 9.65 -1.27 13.98
N PRO A 73 10.31 -1.57 15.12
CA PRO A 73 10.92 -2.88 15.32
C PRO A 73 9.95 -4.04 15.12
N SER A 74 8.66 -3.82 15.37
CA SER A 74 7.61 -4.83 15.15
C SER A 74 7.32 -5.06 13.67
N GLY A 75 7.82 -4.19 12.78
CA GLY A 75 7.51 -4.23 11.36
C GLY A 75 6.36 -3.33 10.96
N LYS A 76 5.71 -2.68 11.92
CA LYS A 76 4.58 -1.80 11.65
C LYS A 76 5.06 -0.54 10.92
N PRO A 77 4.44 -0.18 9.78
CA PRO A 77 4.86 1.01 9.05
C PRO A 77 4.34 2.30 9.67
N TYR A 78 5.09 3.37 9.49
CA TYR A 78 4.65 4.72 9.82
C TYR A 78 5.33 5.69 8.88
N LEU A 79 4.76 6.87 8.72
CA LEU A 79 5.36 7.91 7.88
C LEU A 79 6.35 8.71 8.72
N ALA A 80 7.50 9.02 8.12
CA ALA A 80 8.56 9.75 8.82
C ALA A 80 8.07 11.08 9.39
N ASP A 81 7.14 11.74 8.70
CA ASP A 81 6.61 13.03 9.14
C ASP A 81 5.33 12.91 9.97
N TYR A 82 4.87 11.69 10.23
CA TYR A 82 3.67 11.41 11.03
C TYR A 82 2.40 12.09 10.51
N SER A 83 2.35 12.40 9.23
CA SER A 83 1.19 13.12 8.67
C SER A 83 -0.06 12.26 8.58
N TYR A 84 0.10 10.94 8.51
CA TYR A 84 -1.03 10.01 8.39
C TYR A 84 -0.75 8.76 9.22
N PHE A 85 -1.83 8.17 9.73
CA PHE A 85 -1.78 6.77 10.13
C PHE A 85 -1.78 5.93 8.86
N ILE A 86 -1.00 4.86 8.83
CA ILE A 86 -0.84 4.04 7.63
C ILE A 86 -0.86 2.57 7.99
N SER A 87 -1.45 1.76 7.12
CA SER A 87 -1.34 0.31 7.20
C SER A 87 -1.10 -0.22 5.80
N ILE A 88 -0.29 -1.26 5.71
CA ILE A 88 0.10 -1.87 4.44
C ILE A 88 -0.14 -3.37 4.55
N SER A 89 -0.69 -3.95 3.50
CA SER A 89 -0.87 -5.39 3.41
C SER A 89 -0.56 -5.84 2.00
N HIS A 90 -0.17 -7.09 1.86
CA HIS A 90 0.08 -7.64 0.52
C HIS A 90 -0.34 -9.10 0.49
N THR A 91 -0.66 -9.56 -0.72
CA THR A 91 -0.87 -10.95 -1.01
C THR A 91 -0.25 -11.20 -2.38
N LYS A 92 -0.30 -12.42 -2.86
CA LYS A 92 0.35 -12.75 -4.13
C LYS A 92 -0.17 -11.86 -5.25
N GLY A 93 0.72 -11.06 -5.83
CA GLY A 93 0.41 -10.20 -6.96
C GLY A 93 -0.24 -8.88 -6.63
N TYR A 94 -0.50 -8.58 -5.34
CA TYR A 94 -1.22 -7.36 -4.96
C TYR A 94 -0.62 -6.75 -3.70
N VAL A 95 -0.65 -5.42 -3.64
CA VAL A 95 -0.35 -4.67 -2.40
C VAL A 95 -1.52 -3.75 -2.12
N SER A 96 -1.70 -3.40 -0.85
CA SER A 96 -2.75 -2.48 -0.43
C SER A 96 -2.21 -1.52 0.62
N VAL A 97 -2.77 -0.30 0.63
CA VAL A 97 -2.40 0.75 1.57
C VAL A 97 -3.66 1.46 2.01
N ILE A 98 -3.77 1.77 3.30
CA ILE A 98 -4.83 2.63 3.81
C ILE A 98 -4.20 3.73 4.65
N LEU A 99 -4.77 4.92 4.56
CA LEU A 99 -4.26 6.13 5.20
C LEU A 99 -5.40 6.90 5.87
N SER A 100 -5.11 7.48 7.03
CA SER A 100 -6.02 8.43 7.66
C SER A 100 -5.20 9.47 8.41
N ASP A 101 -5.61 10.73 8.31
CA ASP A 101 -4.99 11.80 9.10
C ASP A 101 -5.73 12.04 10.41
N LYS A 102 -6.75 11.23 10.69
CA LYS A 102 -7.60 11.44 11.86
C LYS A 102 -7.62 10.26 12.83
N VAL A 103 -7.59 9.04 12.33
CA VAL A 103 -7.76 7.84 13.17
C VAL A 103 -6.78 6.75 12.74
N PRO A 104 -6.36 5.89 13.68
CA PRO A 104 -5.59 4.70 13.31
C PRO A 104 -6.44 3.80 12.41
N VAL A 105 -5.79 3.18 11.43
CA VAL A 105 -6.47 2.34 10.45
C VAL A 105 -5.67 1.07 10.22
N GLY A 106 -6.35 0.06 9.69
CA GLY A 106 -5.70 -1.17 9.25
C GLY A 106 -6.38 -1.69 8.01
N ILE A 107 -5.61 -2.35 7.16
CA ILE A 107 -6.15 -2.97 5.96
C ILE A 107 -5.51 -4.35 5.82
N ASP A 108 -6.30 -5.28 5.30
CA ASP A 108 -5.82 -6.60 5.00
C ASP A 108 -6.32 -6.98 3.62
N ILE A 109 -5.48 -7.66 2.84
CA ILE A 109 -5.86 -8.12 1.51
C ILE A 109 -5.53 -9.61 1.43
N GLU A 110 -6.49 -10.39 0.93
CA GLU A 110 -6.33 -11.83 0.81
C GLU A 110 -6.88 -12.27 -0.53
N GLN A 111 -6.32 -13.35 -1.04
CA GLN A 111 -6.76 -13.92 -2.29
C GLN A 111 -7.37 -15.30 -2.04
N TYR A 112 -8.59 -15.50 -2.53
CA TYR A 112 -9.28 -16.78 -2.42
C TYR A 112 -9.54 -17.28 -3.84
N GLY A 113 -8.75 -18.27 -4.27
CA GLY A 113 -8.82 -18.71 -5.63
C GLY A 113 -8.50 -17.54 -6.55
N GLN A 114 -9.48 -17.07 -7.30
CA GLN A 114 -9.30 -15.93 -8.19
C GLN A 114 -9.96 -14.65 -7.68
N ARG A 115 -10.26 -14.60 -6.40
CA ARG A 115 -10.94 -13.45 -5.80
C ARG A 115 -10.02 -12.75 -4.81
N VAL A 116 -10.21 -11.44 -4.69
CA VAL A 116 -9.47 -10.62 -3.74
C VAL A 116 -10.47 -10.07 -2.73
N HIS A 117 -10.16 -10.27 -1.45
CA HIS A 117 -10.93 -9.75 -0.33
C HIS A 117 -10.17 -8.62 0.33
N ARG A 118 -10.87 -7.56 0.68
CA ARG A 118 -10.30 -6.43 1.40
C ARG A 118 -11.12 -6.14 2.62
N VAL A 119 -10.45 -5.95 3.74
CA VAL A 119 -11.09 -5.60 4.99
C VAL A 119 -10.35 -4.42 5.57
N ALA A 120 -11.04 -3.34 5.85
CA ALA A 120 -10.48 -2.18 6.50
C ALA A 120 -10.93 -2.17 7.95
N HIS A 121 -10.00 -1.89 8.85
CA HIS A 121 -10.25 -1.84 10.27
C HIS A 121 -9.97 -0.45 10.79
N LYS A 122 -10.84 0.04 11.67
CA LYS A 122 -10.62 1.28 12.40
C LYS A 122 -10.31 0.92 13.84
N TYR A 123 -9.27 1.50 14.38
CA TYR A 123 -8.82 1.17 15.72
C TYR A 123 -9.34 2.11 16.80
N MET A 124 -10.30 2.96 16.44
CA MET A 124 -10.99 3.78 17.44
C MET A 124 -11.77 2.92 18.43
N ARG A 125 -12.34 1.83 17.91
CA ARG A 125 -13.05 0.83 18.69
C ARG A 125 -12.44 -0.50 18.30
N GLU A 126 -12.13 -1.32 19.28
CA GLU A 126 -11.28 -2.47 19.09
C GLU A 126 -11.77 -3.51 18.09
N ASP A 127 -13.05 -3.66 17.94
CA ASP A 127 -13.59 -4.73 17.10
C ASP A 127 -14.32 -4.24 15.85
N GLU A 128 -14.16 -2.99 15.54
CA GLU A 128 -14.84 -2.42 14.38
C GLU A 128 -14.09 -2.77 13.10
N SER A 129 -14.73 -3.50 12.21
CA SER A 129 -14.15 -3.84 10.91
C SER A 129 -15.23 -3.81 9.85
N VAL A 130 -14.82 -3.46 8.63
CA VAL A 130 -15.74 -3.34 7.51
C VAL A 130 -15.16 -4.09 6.32
N ARG A 131 -15.95 -5.00 5.76
CA ARG A 131 -15.58 -5.65 4.51
C ARG A 131 -15.93 -4.69 3.38
N LEU A 132 -14.92 -4.15 2.72
CA LEU A 132 -15.12 -3.11 1.73
C LEU A 132 -15.43 -3.64 0.34
N TYR A 133 -14.86 -4.77 -0.04
CA TYR A 133 -14.94 -5.15 -1.43
C TYR A 133 -14.50 -6.59 -1.66
N LYS A 134 -15.07 -7.19 -2.70
CA LYS A 134 -14.72 -8.54 -3.11
C LYS A 134 -14.93 -8.64 -4.62
N GLU A 135 -13.92 -9.10 -5.33
CA GLU A 135 -14.06 -9.32 -6.76
C GLU A 135 -13.06 -10.35 -7.27
N ASP A 136 -13.28 -10.78 -8.50
CA ASP A 136 -12.38 -11.74 -9.13
C ASP A 136 -11.04 -11.06 -9.46
N ALA A 137 -9.97 -11.84 -9.33
CA ALA A 137 -8.62 -11.31 -9.50
C ALA A 137 -8.11 -11.37 -10.94
N THR A 138 -8.90 -11.85 -11.85
CA THR A 138 -8.48 -11.97 -13.26
C THR A 138 -8.63 -10.69 -14.03
#